data_c7ec667092fc7745f2b0ff8ee474f5ed
#
_entry.id   c7ec667092fc7745f2b0ff8ee474f5ed
#
_cell.length_a   1.000
_cell.length_b   1.000
_cell.length_c   1.000
_cell.angle_alpha   90.00
_cell.angle_beta   90.00
_cell.angle_gamma   90.00
#
_symmetry.space_group_name_H-M   'P 1'
#
loop_
_entity.id
_entity.type
_entity.pdbx_description
1 polymer ?
#
loop_
_entity_poly.entity_id
_entity_poly.type
_entity_poly.pdbx_seq_one_letter_code
_entity_poly.pdbx_strand_id
1 'polypeptide(L)'
;VAYRYFATPRRRFILADTPGHVQYTRNMVTGASTAELTVILVDARNGVVEQTRRHAAIAALLRVPHVVLAVNKMDLVGYREPVFAAIAKEFTAYATELGVPEVTAIPISALAGDNVVEPSAVMDWYGGPTVLEHLETVRLGDTSASGPSRFPVQTVIRHGGERHYAGQLLSGRLRVGDTVTVQPSGRVTTITSLDVLGQPADAVRAGRSLSVRLADELDVGRGDMLTAGPRPPRIAKETEATVCHVADTPLTVGHRVLLKHTTRTVKAIVTEIPSRLTLDDLSQHPEPGRLVANDIGRVRIRTAEPLALDSYADSRRTGSFLLIDPADGTTLAACMVGDAFATRTAQLAADGDGWNF
;
A
#
# COMPACT_ATOMS: atom_id res chain seq x y z
N VAL A 1 -8.46 9.67 -11.21
CA VAL A 1 -8.67 9.81 -9.76
C VAL A 1 -8.90 11.28 -9.46
N ALA A 2 -10.04 11.60 -8.85
CA ALA A 2 -10.32 12.94 -8.36
C ALA A 2 -10.04 12.99 -6.85
N TYR A 3 -9.27 13.99 -6.40
CA TYR A 3 -9.01 14.20 -4.99
C TYR A 3 -9.86 15.34 -4.45
N ARG A 4 -10.56 15.10 -3.36
CA ARG A 4 -11.33 16.11 -2.64
C ARG A 4 -10.84 16.20 -1.20
N TYR A 5 -10.83 17.40 -0.67
CA TYR A 5 -10.34 17.68 0.68
C TYR A 5 -11.49 18.23 1.51
N PHE A 6 -11.72 17.66 2.67
CA PHE A 6 -12.65 18.22 3.64
C PHE A 6 -12.13 17.99 5.07
N ALA A 7 -12.66 18.71 6.02
CA ALA A 7 -12.28 18.63 7.41
C ALA A 7 -13.49 18.73 8.31
N THR A 8 -13.45 17.98 9.41
CA THR A 8 -14.33 18.14 10.55
C THR A 8 -13.50 18.69 11.74
N PRO A 9 -14.11 19.06 12.86
CA PRO A 9 -13.34 19.41 14.05
C PRO A 9 -12.42 18.31 14.57
N ARG A 10 -12.74 17.04 14.25
CA ARG A 10 -11.98 15.86 14.72
C ARG A 10 -10.88 15.42 13.77
N ARG A 11 -11.09 15.53 12.44
CA ARG A 11 -10.18 14.94 11.46
C ARG A 11 -10.18 15.68 10.12
N ARG A 12 -9.03 15.66 9.44
CA ARG A 12 -8.90 16.09 8.04
C ARG A 12 -8.89 14.87 7.13
N PHE A 13 -9.57 14.98 5.99
CA PHE A 13 -9.76 13.89 5.05
C PHE A 13 -9.27 14.27 3.66
N ILE A 14 -8.67 13.30 3.00
CA ILE A 14 -8.38 13.32 1.57
C ILE A 14 -9.20 12.18 0.96
N LEU A 15 -10.23 12.52 0.22
CA LEU A 15 -11.07 11.56 -0.51
C LEU A 15 -10.49 11.38 -1.91
N ALA A 16 -10.06 10.15 -2.22
CA ALA A 16 -9.70 9.74 -3.57
C ALA A 16 -10.92 9.07 -4.22
N ASP A 17 -11.61 9.80 -5.09
CA ASP A 17 -12.73 9.28 -5.87
C ASP A 17 -12.20 8.54 -7.09
N THR A 18 -12.45 7.23 -7.14
CA THR A 18 -11.97 6.34 -8.18
C THR A 18 -13.13 5.78 -8.98
N PRO A 19 -13.10 5.88 -10.33
CA PRO A 19 -14.16 5.28 -11.15
C PRO A 19 -14.25 3.77 -10.95
N GLY A 20 -15.47 3.25 -10.85
CA GLY A 20 -15.72 1.85 -10.59
C GLY A 20 -15.64 0.90 -11.78
N HIS A 21 -15.56 1.35 -13.02
CA HIS A 21 -15.57 0.49 -14.22
C HIS A 21 -14.27 -0.30 -14.37
N VAL A 22 -14.35 -1.51 -14.88
CA VAL A 22 -13.22 -2.44 -15.11
C VAL A 22 -12.04 -1.76 -15.84
N GLN A 23 -12.33 -0.93 -16.84
CA GLN A 23 -11.33 -0.17 -17.60
C GLN A 23 -10.48 0.78 -16.76
N TYR A 24 -10.91 1.10 -15.53
CA TYR A 24 -10.24 2.05 -14.65
C TYR A 24 -9.59 1.38 -13.43
N THR A 25 -9.34 0.07 -13.48
CA THR A 25 -8.64 -0.67 -12.39
C THR A 25 -7.35 0.04 -11.97
N ARG A 26 -6.57 0.60 -12.91
CA ARG A 26 -5.37 1.39 -12.62
C ARG A 26 -5.65 2.59 -11.71
N ASN A 27 -6.80 3.26 -11.88
CA ASN A 27 -7.16 4.41 -11.06
C ASN A 27 -7.50 3.99 -9.63
N MET A 28 -8.18 2.84 -9.49
CA MET A 28 -8.45 2.25 -8.18
C MET A 28 -7.17 1.83 -7.46
N VAL A 29 -6.25 1.15 -8.15
CA VAL A 29 -4.93 0.80 -7.61
C VAL A 29 -4.19 2.06 -7.15
N THR A 30 -4.20 3.12 -7.96
CA THR A 30 -3.56 4.41 -7.62
C THR A 30 -4.18 5.03 -6.36
N GLY A 31 -5.51 5.11 -6.28
CA GLY A 31 -6.21 5.68 -5.12
C GLY A 31 -6.03 4.85 -3.85
N ALA A 32 -6.21 3.54 -3.96
CA ALA A 32 -6.14 2.62 -2.82
C ALA A 32 -4.70 2.39 -2.31
N SER A 33 -3.67 2.58 -3.14
CA SER A 33 -2.27 2.35 -2.74
C SER A 33 -1.80 3.21 -1.56
N THR A 34 -2.37 4.39 -1.41
CA THR A 34 -2.08 5.33 -0.31
C THR A 34 -3.22 5.44 0.70
N ALA A 35 -4.37 4.82 0.44
CA ALA A 35 -5.53 4.90 1.30
C ALA A 35 -5.30 4.15 2.62
N GLU A 36 -5.81 4.71 3.70
CA GLU A 36 -5.85 4.10 5.04
C GLU A 36 -7.20 3.44 5.30
N LEU A 37 -8.24 3.83 4.53
CA LEU A 37 -9.57 3.26 4.55
C LEU A 37 -10.14 3.30 3.14
N THR A 38 -10.87 2.27 2.74
CA THR A 38 -11.67 2.25 1.51
C THR A 38 -13.14 2.12 1.82
N VAL A 39 -13.97 2.87 1.09
CA VAL A 39 -15.44 2.72 1.11
C VAL A 39 -15.87 2.04 -0.18
N ILE A 40 -16.45 0.86 -0.07
CA ILE A 40 -17.01 0.10 -1.19
C ILE A 40 -18.52 0.26 -1.17
N LEU A 41 -19.06 0.86 -2.24
CA LEU A 41 -20.49 1.09 -2.39
C LEU A 41 -21.16 -0.11 -3.08
N VAL A 42 -22.25 -0.58 -2.51
CA VAL A 42 -23.11 -1.64 -3.09
C VAL A 42 -24.54 -1.13 -3.19
N ASP A 43 -25.15 -1.30 -4.36
CA ASP A 43 -26.59 -1.02 -4.56
C ASP A 43 -27.41 -2.12 -3.90
N ALA A 44 -28.25 -1.75 -2.93
CA ALA A 44 -29.06 -2.71 -2.16
C ALA A 44 -30.01 -3.56 -3.03
N ARG A 45 -30.34 -3.11 -4.24
CA ARG A 45 -31.20 -3.87 -5.17
C ARG A 45 -30.45 -5.02 -5.86
N ASN A 46 -29.13 -4.84 -6.07
CA ASN A 46 -28.31 -5.75 -6.86
C ASN A 46 -27.44 -6.68 -5.99
N GLY A 47 -27.20 -6.30 -4.73
CA GLY A 47 -26.31 -7.06 -3.84
C GLY A 47 -24.84 -7.04 -4.27
N VAL A 48 -24.10 -8.07 -3.87
CA VAL A 48 -22.68 -8.23 -4.19
C VAL A 48 -22.53 -8.74 -5.62
N VAL A 49 -22.09 -7.84 -6.51
CA VAL A 49 -21.83 -8.16 -7.93
C VAL A 49 -20.33 -8.40 -8.16
N GLU A 50 -19.97 -8.94 -9.33
CA GLU A 50 -18.57 -9.20 -9.73
C GLU A 50 -17.65 -8.00 -9.49
N GLN A 51 -18.11 -6.81 -9.86
CA GLN A 51 -17.35 -5.58 -9.66
C GLN A 51 -17.09 -5.29 -8.17
N THR A 52 -18.06 -5.58 -7.29
CA THR A 52 -17.90 -5.44 -5.83
C THR A 52 -16.79 -6.37 -5.33
N ARG A 53 -16.79 -7.62 -5.80
CA ARG A 53 -15.76 -8.61 -5.46
C ARG A 53 -14.38 -8.15 -5.95
N ARG A 54 -14.28 -7.64 -7.15
CA ARG A 54 -13.03 -7.06 -7.71
C ARG A 54 -12.49 -5.92 -6.87
N HIS A 55 -13.37 -4.99 -6.43
CA HIS A 55 -12.96 -3.88 -5.57
C HIS A 55 -12.46 -4.36 -4.20
N ALA A 56 -13.13 -5.34 -3.61
CA ALA A 56 -12.68 -5.94 -2.36
C ALA A 56 -11.31 -6.64 -2.52
N ALA A 57 -11.12 -7.39 -3.63
CA ALA A 57 -9.86 -8.07 -3.92
C ALA A 57 -8.69 -7.07 -4.11
N ILE A 58 -8.92 -5.96 -4.80
CA ILE A 58 -7.89 -4.90 -4.95
C ILE A 58 -7.58 -4.23 -3.61
N ALA A 59 -8.60 -3.94 -2.78
CA ALA A 59 -8.39 -3.38 -1.45
C ALA A 59 -7.57 -4.34 -0.56
N ALA A 60 -7.88 -5.63 -0.60
CA ALA A 60 -7.14 -6.68 0.10
C ALA A 60 -5.70 -6.81 -0.42
N LEU A 61 -5.51 -6.88 -1.74
CA LEU A 61 -4.21 -6.94 -2.41
C LEU A 61 -3.31 -5.78 -1.98
N LEU A 62 -3.86 -4.56 -1.94
CA LEU A 62 -3.14 -3.37 -1.52
C LEU A 62 -3.07 -3.21 0.00
N ARG A 63 -3.58 -4.20 0.75
CA ARG A 63 -3.60 -4.22 2.21
C ARG A 63 -4.12 -2.92 2.82
N VAL A 64 -5.24 -2.42 2.29
CA VAL A 64 -5.92 -1.28 2.89
C VAL A 64 -6.41 -1.69 4.28
N PRO A 65 -6.01 -0.98 5.36
CA PRO A 65 -6.26 -1.46 6.72
C PRO A 65 -7.74 -1.56 7.11
N HIS A 66 -8.56 -0.68 6.58
CA HIS A 66 -9.99 -0.59 6.94
C HIS A 66 -10.85 -0.61 5.69
N VAL A 67 -11.89 -1.46 5.70
CA VAL A 67 -12.87 -1.56 4.63
C VAL A 67 -14.26 -1.24 5.18
N VAL A 68 -14.91 -0.25 4.58
CA VAL A 68 -16.32 0.08 4.84
C VAL A 68 -17.14 -0.42 3.66
N LEU A 69 -18.12 -1.27 3.94
CA LEU A 69 -19.17 -1.63 2.99
C LEU A 69 -20.35 -0.68 3.18
N ALA A 70 -20.55 0.25 2.27
CA ALA A 70 -21.72 1.12 2.28
C ALA A 70 -22.81 0.52 1.38
N VAL A 71 -23.83 -0.08 2.00
CA VAL A 71 -25.01 -0.62 1.30
C VAL A 71 -25.96 0.53 1.01
N ASN A 72 -25.87 1.05 -0.21
CA ASN A 72 -26.55 2.27 -0.64
C ASN A 72 -27.91 1.96 -1.30
N LYS A 73 -28.75 2.97 -1.40
CA LYS A 73 -30.09 2.93 -1.96
C LYS A 73 -31.06 2.06 -1.14
N MET A 74 -30.89 2.09 0.17
CA MET A 74 -31.80 1.39 1.10
C MET A 74 -33.26 1.88 0.96
N ASP A 75 -33.45 3.14 0.57
CA ASP A 75 -34.76 3.72 0.20
C ASP A 75 -35.48 2.92 -0.89
N LEU A 76 -34.76 2.41 -1.88
CA LEU A 76 -35.34 1.66 -3.01
C LEU A 76 -35.71 0.20 -2.66
N VAL A 77 -35.30 -0.28 -1.50
CA VAL A 77 -35.67 -1.61 -0.97
C VAL A 77 -36.50 -1.52 0.30
N GLY A 78 -37.10 -0.33 0.55
CA GLY A 78 -37.96 -0.09 1.70
C GLY A 78 -37.28 -0.18 3.04
N TYR A 79 -35.97 0.15 3.11
CA TYR A 79 -35.16 0.17 4.33
C TYR A 79 -35.14 -1.16 5.10
N ARG A 80 -35.30 -2.28 4.41
CA ARG A 80 -35.46 -3.60 5.03
C ARG A 80 -34.16 -4.16 5.58
N GLU A 81 -34.11 -4.42 6.89
CA GLU A 81 -32.98 -5.05 7.56
C GLU A 81 -32.51 -6.36 6.92
N PRO A 82 -33.42 -7.34 6.54
CA PRO A 82 -32.95 -8.59 5.95
C PRO A 82 -32.17 -8.44 4.64
N VAL A 83 -32.45 -7.39 3.85
CA VAL A 83 -31.71 -7.09 2.62
C VAL A 83 -30.30 -6.65 2.96
N PHE A 84 -30.14 -5.73 3.90
CA PHE A 84 -28.85 -5.30 4.38
C PHE A 84 -28.06 -6.46 4.98
N ALA A 85 -28.65 -7.23 5.88
CA ALA A 85 -27.99 -8.32 6.57
C ALA A 85 -27.46 -9.41 5.61
N ALA A 86 -28.23 -9.74 4.56
CA ALA A 86 -27.80 -10.70 3.54
C ALA A 86 -26.57 -10.20 2.78
N ILE A 87 -26.58 -8.93 2.32
CA ILE A 87 -25.47 -8.32 1.58
C ILE A 87 -24.23 -8.19 2.47
N ALA A 88 -24.40 -7.71 3.71
CA ALA A 88 -23.31 -7.56 4.66
C ALA A 88 -22.63 -8.91 4.98
N LYS A 89 -23.45 -9.97 5.19
CA LYS A 89 -22.94 -11.33 5.43
C LYS A 89 -22.15 -11.88 4.25
N GLU A 90 -22.69 -11.78 3.02
CA GLU A 90 -22.03 -12.26 1.81
C GLU A 90 -20.71 -11.55 1.59
N PHE A 91 -20.72 -10.21 1.64
CA PHE A 91 -19.51 -9.42 1.42
C PHE A 91 -18.45 -9.68 2.49
N THR A 92 -18.83 -9.75 3.77
CA THR A 92 -17.89 -9.99 4.87
C THR A 92 -17.24 -11.36 4.74
N ALA A 93 -18.00 -12.41 4.39
CA ALA A 93 -17.46 -13.74 4.16
C ALA A 93 -16.39 -13.71 3.06
N TYR A 94 -16.69 -13.09 1.91
CA TYR A 94 -15.74 -12.94 0.81
C TYR A 94 -14.50 -12.12 1.19
N ALA A 95 -14.67 -10.99 1.87
CA ALA A 95 -13.57 -10.16 2.32
C ALA A 95 -12.66 -10.88 3.34
N THR A 96 -13.24 -11.74 4.19
CA THR A 96 -12.48 -12.58 5.14
C THR A 96 -11.61 -13.61 4.41
N GLU A 97 -12.13 -14.25 3.36
CA GLU A 97 -11.36 -15.17 2.52
C GLU A 97 -10.16 -14.47 1.85
N LEU A 98 -10.31 -13.18 1.51
CA LEU A 98 -9.24 -12.34 0.99
C LEU A 98 -8.23 -11.89 2.05
N GLY A 99 -8.46 -12.19 3.34
CA GLY A 99 -7.59 -11.76 4.43
C GLY A 99 -7.80 -10.31 4.87
N VAL A 100 -8.94 -9.69 4.54
CA VAL A 100 -9.31 -8.37 5.08
C VAL A 100 -9.61 -8.51 6.57
N PRO A 101 -8.90 -7.78 7.47
CA PRO A 101 -8.99 -8.03 8.90
C PRO A 101 -10.33 -7.59 9.50
N GLU A 102 -10.93 -6.53 8.94
CA GLU A 102 -12.17 -5.94 9.49
C GLU A 102 -12.98 -5.27 8.39
N VAL A 103 -14.28 -5.54 8.38
CA VAL A 103 -15.26 -4.89 7.50
C VAL A 103 -16.33 -4.25 8.37
N THR A 104 -16.54 -2.95 8.19
CA THR A 104 -17.68 -2.24 8.80
C THR A 104 -18.76 -2.06 7.76
N ALA A 105 -19.92 -2.71 7.93
CA ALA A 105 -21.05 -2.57 7.03
C ALA A 105 -22.03 -1.49 7.55
N ILE A 106 -22.39 -0.55 6.67
CA ILE A 106 -23.26 0.59 6.99
C ILE A 106 -24.39 0.67 5.95
N PRO A 107 -25.67 0.55 6.34
CA PRO A 107 -26.78 0.77 5.43
C PRO A 107 -27.01 2.27 5.25
N ILE A 108 -27.06 2.74 3.99
CA ILE A 108 -27.22 4.16 3.70
C ILE A 108 -28.28 4.42 2.61
N SER A 109 -28.87 5.60 2.63
CA SER A 109 -29.43 6.22 1.45
C SER A 109 -28.68 7.52 1.18
N ALA A 110 -27.76 7.50 0.22
CA ALA A 110 -26.99 8.70 -0.14
C ALA A 110 -27.90 9.82 -0.69
N LEU A 111 -29.05 9.47 -1.27
CA LEU A 111 -30.02 10.43 -1.79
C LEU A 111 -30.76 11.13 -0.65
N ALA A 112 -31.20 10.37 0.37
CA ALA A 112 -31.96 10.92 1.51
C ALA A 112 -31.01 11.43 2.63
N GLY A 113 -29.74 11.01 2.62
CA GLY A 113 -28.76 11.36 3.64
C GLY A 113 -28.73 10.38 4.84
N ASP A 114 -29.54 9.32 4.81
CA ASP A 114 -29.65 8.35 5.89
C ASP A 114 -28.33 7.66 6.19
N ASN A 115 -27.89 7.69 7.44
CA ASN A 115 -26.64 7.13 7.96
C ASN A 115 -25.38 7.61 7.23
N VAL A 116 -25.45 8.72 6.51
CA VAL A 116 -24.24 9.36 5.89
C VAL A 116 -23.57 10.26 6.92
N VAL A 117 -24.28 11.26 7.43
CA VAL A 117 -23.82 12.21 8.46
C VAL A 117 -24.56 11.97 9.75
N GLU A 118 -25.91 11.94 9.71
CA GLU A 118 -26.78 11.73 10.84
C GLU A 118 -27.38 10.32 10.81
N PRO A 119 -27.69 9.72 11.97
CA PRO A 119 -28.40 8.46 12.04
C PRO A 119 -29.77 8.53 11.35
N SER A 120 -30.14 7.45 10.67
CA SER A 120 -31.44 7.37 9.98
C SER A 120 -32.58 7.18 10.96
N ALA A 121 -33.65 7.95 10.81
CA ALA A 121 -34.88 7.79 11.58
C ALA A 121 -35.75 6.62 11.09
N VAL A 122 -35.49 6.08 9.88
CA VAL A 122 -36.28 4.98 9.27
C VAL A 122 -35.56 3.63 9.30
N MET A 123 -34.30 3.61 9.76
CA MET A 123 -33.50 2.40 9.98
C MET A 123 -33.16 2.25 11.46
N ASP A 124 -34.15 2.30 12.33
CA ASP A 124 -34.03 2.20 13.79
C ASP A 124 -33.45 0.86 14.28
N TRP A 125 -33.51 -0.18 13.43
CA TRP A 125 -32.84 -1.46 13.64
C TRP A 125 -31.32 -1.41 13.53
N TYR A 126 -30.76 -0.33 12.92
CA TYR A 126 -29.33 -0.18 12.77
C TYR A 126 -28.72 0.63 13.92
N GLY A 127 -28.01 -0.04 14.81
CA GLY A 127 -27.34 0.60 15.97
C GLY A 127 -25.85 0.91 15.75
N GLY A 128 -25.35 0.81 14.51
CA GLY A 128 -23.94 1.10 14.19
C GLY A 128 -23.68 2.58 13.89
N PRO A 129 -22.43 2.94 13.59
CA PRO A 129 -22.04 4.32 13.28
C PRO A 129 -22.56 4.78 11.92
N THR A 130 -22.70 6.09 11.73
CA THR A 130 -22.85 6.68 10.40
C THR A 130 -21.52 6.62 9.64
N VAL A 131 -21.54 6.86 8.33
CA VAL A 131 -20.30 6.89 7.53
C VAL A 131 -19.34 7.94 8.09
N LEU A 132 -19.82 9.14 8.37
CA LEU A 132 -18.96 10.22 8.89
C LEU A 132 -18.42 9.88 10.28
N GLU A 133 -19.25 9.40 11.17
CA GLU A 133 -18.83 9.00 12.52
C GLU A 133 -17.75 7.90 12.46
N HIS A 134 -17.92 6.89 11.61
CA HIS A 134 -16.91 5.85 11.42
C HIS A 134 -15.60 6.45 10.89
N LEU A 135 -15.65 7.31 9.88
CA LEU A 135 -14.46 7.97 9.34
C LEU A 135 -13.74 8.82 10.39
N GLU A 136 -14.46 9.47 11.31
CA GLU A 136 -13.88 10.27 12.38
C GLU A 136 -13.25 9.44 13.50
N THR A 137 -13.82 8.26 13.79
CA THR A 137 -13.49 7.47 14.99
C THR A 137 -12.58 6.28 14.71
N VAL A 138 -12.55 5.78 13.47
CA VAL A 138 -11.69 4.67 13.08
C VAL A 138 -10.23 4.95 13.47
N ARG A 139 -9.61 4.00 14.16
CA ARG A 139 -8.22 4.11 14.57
C ARG A 139 -7.32 3.80 13.38
N LEU A 140 -6.80 4.83 12.75
CA LEU A 140 -5.75 4.66 11.76
C LEU A 140 -4.49 4.24 12.51
N GLY A 141 -4.14 2.96 12.40
CA GLY A 141 -2.98 2.42 13.10
C GLY A 141 -1.70 3.09 12.62
N ASP A 142 -0.96 3.71 13.53
CA ASP A 142 0.40 4.20 13.25
C ASP A 142 1.39 3.01 13.27
N THR A 143 1.08 1.98 12.45
CA THR A 143 1.91 0.78 12.30
C THR A 143 3.31 1.13 11.79
N SER A 144 3.45 2.30 11.16
CA SER A 144 4.73 2.78 10.68
C SER A 144 5.66 3.25 11.82
N ALA A 145 5.11 3.74 12.96
CA ALA A 145 5.92 4.27 14.05
C ALA A 145 6.59 3.20 14.93
N SER A 146 6.05 1.97 14.96
CA SER A 146 6.56 0.87 15.81
C SER A 146 7.50 -0.11 15.09
N GLY A 147 7.66 0.01 13.79
CA GLY A 147 8.52 -0.86 12.97
C GLY A 147 10.01 -0.49 13.03
N PRO A 148 10.87 -1.26 12.34
CA PRO A 148 12.26 -0.90 12.13
C PRO A 148 12.35 0.39 11.31
N SER A 149 13.41 1.18 11.56
CA SER A 149 13.56 2.46 10.88
C SER A 149 13.97 2.28 9.43
N ARG A 150 13.27 3.00 8.54
CA ARG A 150 13.53 3.05 7.10
C ARG A 150 13.54 4.51 6.63
N PHE A 151 14.71 5.00 6.31
CA PHE A 151 14.91 6.37 5.85
C PHE A 151 15.59 6.37 4.48
N PRO A 152 14.85 6.35 3.38
CA PRO A 152 15.40 6.50 2.04
C PRO A 152 15.96 7.91 1.84
N VAL A 153 17.21 8.00 1.40
CA VAL A 153 17.85 9.27 1.09
C VAL A 153 17.30 9.80 -0.23
N GLN A 154 16.68 10.98 -0.19
CA GLN A 154 16.11 11.66 -1.33
C GLN A 154 17.12 12.60 -2.00
N THR A 155 17.92 13.29 -1.19
CA THR A 155 18.94 14.22 -1.68
C THR A 155 20.03 14.41 -0.62
N VAL A 156 21.21 14.81 -1.09
CA VAL A 156 22.34 15.18 -0.24
C VAL A 156 22.53 16.68 -0.33
N ILE A 157 22.38 17.37 0.80
CA ILE A 157 22.62 18.81 0.92
C ILE A 157 24.03 19.01 1.47
N ARG A 158 24.81 19.86 0.82
CA ARG A 158 26.14 20.26 1.29
C ARG A 158 26.07 21.69 1.80
N HIS A 159 26.39 21.89 3.06
CA HIS A 159 26.42 23.20 3.66
C HIS A 159 27.60 23.31 4.64
N GLY A 160 28.42 24.35 4.52
CA GLY A 160 29.57 24.56 5.42
C GLY A 160 30.61 23.44 5.41
N GLY A 161 30.74 22.66 4.33
CA GLY A 161 31.63 21.48 4.26
C GLY A 161 30.99 20.19 4.80
N GLU A 162 29.82 20.26 5.41
CA GLU A 162 29.10 19.11 5.98
C GLU A 162 28.06 18.54 5.02
N ARG A 163 27.79 17.23 5.14
CA ARG A 163 26.78 16.53 4.35
C ARG A 163 25.54 16.28 5.20
N HIS A 164 24.39 16.74 4.71
CA HIS A 164 23.08 16.47 5.29
C HIS A 164 22.28 15.57 4.33
N TYR A 165 21.83 14.44 4.82
CA TYR A 165 21.05 13.49 4.05
C TYR A 165 19.57 13.74 4.30
N ALA A 166 18.87 14.31 3.31
CA ALA A 166 17.46 14.68 3.43
C ALA A 166 16.55 13.63 2.80
N GLY A 167 15.43 13.37 3.47
CA GLY A 167 14.44 12.38 3.05
C GLY A 167 13.22 12.37 3.96
N GLN A 168 12.35 11.36 3.78
CA GLN A 168 11.23 11.10 4.66
C GLN A 168 11.47 9.81 5.43
N LEU A 169 11.29 9.82 6.74
CA LEU A 169 11.29 8.60 7.55
C LEU A 169 9.99 7.82 7.29
N LEU A 170 10.09 6.69 6.61
CA LEU A 170 8.94 5.88 6.17
C LEU A 170 8.41 4.98 7.29
N SER A 171 9.28 4.48 8.16
CA SER A 171 8.90 3.65 9.31
C SER A 171 9.87 3.82 10.47
N GLY A 172 9.44 3.44 11.67
CA GLY A 172 10.22 3.47 12.89
C GLY A 172 10.44 4.86 13.47
N ARG A 173 11.56 5.00 14.17
CA ARG A 173 12.02 6.24 14.80
C ARG A 173 13.54 6.32 14.69
N LEU A 174 14.05 7.52 14.47
CA LEU A 174 15.47 7.85 14.55
C LEU A 174 15.74 8.81 15.71
N ARG A 175 16.88 8.65 16.38
CA ARG A 175 17.38 9.51 17.44
C ARG A 175 18.83 9.90 17.16
N VAL A 176 19.23 11.03 17.69
CA VAL A 176 20.65 11.39 17.77
C VAL A 176 21.35 10.32 18.63
N GLY A 177 22.48 9.82 18.16
CA GLY A 177 23.23 8.73 18.79
C GLY A 177 22.83 7.32 18.32
N ASP A 178 21.75 7.16 17.54
CA ASP A 178 21.38 5.85 17.00
C ASP A 178 22.43 5.35 16.01
N THR A 179 22.78 4.07 16.12
CA THR A 179 23.55 3.36 15.10
C THR A 179 22.65 3.00 13.93
N VAL A 180 23.06 3.35 12.73
CA VAL A 180 22.36 3.07 11.47
C VAL A 180 23.24 2.33 10.49
N THR A 181 22.61 1.51 9.65
CA THR A 181 23.27 0.85 8.52
C THR A 181 22.83 1.50 7.23
N VAL A 182 23.80 1.86 6.38
CA VAL A 182 23.57 2.38 5.03
C VAL A 182 23.34 1.20 4.08
N GLN A 183 22.17 1.09 3.51
CA GLN A 183 21.85 0.04 2.55
C GLN A 183 21.90 0.58 1.11
N PRO A 184 22.36 -0.23 0.14
CA PRO A 184 22.74 -1.64 0.22
C PRO A 184 24.22 -1.91 0.60
N SER A 185 25.01 -0.87 0.87
CA SER A 185 26.46 -1.01 1.11
C SER A 185 26.81 -1.80 2.40
N GLY A 186 25.90 -1.84 3.37
CA GLY A 186 26.10 -2.48 4.68
C GLY A 186 27.00 -1.69 5.64
N ARG A 187 27.43 -0.48 5.28
CA ARG A 187 28.28 0.34 6.16
C ARG A 187 27.49 0.84 7.36
N VAL A 188 28.12 0.77 8.52
CA VAL A 188 27.52 1.17 9.80
C VAL A 188 28.11 2.50 10.24
N THR A 189 27.27 3.38 10.76
CA THR A 189 27.63 4.71 11.26
C THR A 189 26.65 5.15 12.36
N THR A 190 26.88 6.34 12.92
CA THR A 190 26.04 6.91 13.98
C THR A 190 25.43 8.24 13.53
N ILE A 191 24.18 8.50 13.94
CA ILE A 191 23.51 9.77 13.71
C ILE A 191 24.06 10.83 14.66
N THR A 192 24.58 11.94 14.13
CA THR A 192 25.11 13.05 14.93
C THR A 192 24.12 14.20 15.08
N SER A 193 23.22 14.41 14.11
CA SER A 193 22.14 15.38 14.23
C SER A 193 20.92 14.99 13.40
N LEU A 194 19.76 15.47 13.84
CA LEU A 194 18.49 15.41 13.11
C LEU A 194 17.91 16.82 13.05
N ASP A 195 17.40 17.21 11.88
CA ASP A 195 16.72 18.48 11.68
C ASP A 195 15.38 18.30 11.00
N VAL A 196 14.34 18.92 11.55
CA VAL A 196 12.99 18.93 10.99
C VAL A 196 12.61 20.38 10.69
N LEU A 197 12.37 20.69 9.41
CA LEU A 197 12.05 22.06 8.96
C LEU A 197 13.07 23.12 9.41
N GLY A 198 14.37 22.75 9.45
CA GLY A 198 15.44 23.63 9.88
C GLY A 198 15.58 23.81 11.39
N GLN A 199 14.89 23.02 12.17
CA GLN A 199 15.00 23.00 13.64
C GLN A 199 15.62 21.69 14.12
N PRO A 200 16.60 21.75 15.05
CA PRO A 200 17.17 20.55 15.65
C PRO A 200 16.11 19.70 16.36
N ALA A 201 16.28 18.39 16.30
CA ALA A 201 15.42 17.42 16.98
C ALA A 201 16.26 16.29 17.58
N ASP A 202 15.94 15.87 18.80
CA ASP A 202 16.60 14.71 19.44
C ASP A 202 16.09 13.39 18.90
N ALA A 203 14.84 13.36 18.45
CA ALA A 203 14.18 12.18 17.90
C ALA A 203 13.10 12.53 16.89
N VAL A 204 12.95 11.73 15.84
CA VAL A 204 11.93 11.88 14.81
C VAL A 204 11.22 10.54 14.59
N ARG A 205 9.88 10.56 14.48
CA ARG A 205 9.04 9.40 14.15
C ARG A 205 8.69 9.37 12.67
N ALA A 206 8.29 8.20 12.21
CA ALA A 206 7.82 7.99 10.84
C ALA A 206 6.79 9.02 10.38
N GLY A 207 6.71 9.25 9.05
CA GLY A 207 5.84 10.24 8.42
C GLY A 207 6.44 11.63 8.29
N ARG A 208 7.55 11.93 8.96
CA ARG A 208 8.20 13.26 8.92
C ARG A 208 9.32 13.31 7.90
N SER A 209 9.42 14.44 7.21
CA SER A 209 10.60 14.80 6.42
C SER A 209 11.64 15.43 7.33
N LEU A 210 12.91 15.01 7.16
CA LEU A 210 14.02 15.48 8.00
C LEU A 210 15.32 15.44 7.22
N SER A 211 16.35 16.09 7.74
CA SER A 211 17.73 15.87 7.37
C SER A 211 18.52 15.20 8.50
N VAL A 212 19.45 14.33 8.12
CA VAL A 212 20.27 13.52 9.02
C VAL A 212 21.74 13.82 8.75
N ARG A 213 22.54 14.00 9.80
CA ARG A 213 24.01 14.00 9.71
C ARG A 213 24.55 12.70 10.31
N LEU A 214 25.60 12.20 9.69
CA LEU A 214 26.30 10.99 10.09
C LEU A 214 27.68 11.32 10.66
N ALA A 215 28.18 10.48 11.56
CA ALA A 215 29.48 10.66 12.18
C ALA A 215 30.63 10.47 11.18
N ASP A 216 30.45 9.53 10.23
CA ASP A 216 31.47 9.17 9.26
C ASP A 216 31.19 9.78 7.89
N GLU A 217 32.22 10.16 7.15
CA GLU A 217 32.15 10.56 5.77
C GLU A 217 32.00 9.32 4.87
N LEU A 218 30.77 8.86 4.71
CA LEU A 218 30.45 7.74 3.84
C LEU A 218 29.95 8.22 2.47
N ASP A 219 30.17 7.36 1.46
CA ASP A 219 29.56 7.57 0.15
C ASP A 219 28.07 7.14 0.21
N VAL A 220 27.25 8.09 0.60
CA VAL A 220 25.78 7.94 0.70
C VAL A 220 25.14 8.93 -0.27
N GLY A 221 24.25 8.43 -1.09
CA GLY A 221 23.58 9.22 -2.12
C GLY A 221 22.07 8.99 -2.19
N ARG A 222 21.42 9.67 -3.13
CA ARG A 222 20.03 9.42 -3.46
C ARG A 222 19.84 7.95 -3.86
N GLY A 223 18.87 7.29 -3.24
CA GLY A 223 18.56 5.89 -3.47
C GLY A 223 19.12 4.94 -2.41
N ASP A 224 20.08 5.38 -1.59
CA ASP A 224 20.48 4.64 -0.41
C ASP A 224 19.44 4.78 0.70
N MET A 225 19.45 3.85 1.64
CA MET A 225 18.51 3.81 2.75
C MET A 225 19.27 3.67 4.07
N LEU A 226 19.04 4.60 5.00
CA LEU A 226 19.47 4.41 6.39
C LEU A 226 18.46 3.53 7.10
N THR A 227 18.97 2.47 7.75
CA THR A 227 18.14 1.49 8.44
C THR A 227 18.63 1.28 9.88
N ALA A 228 17.69 1.11 10.81
CA ALA A 228 17.97 0.76 12.20
C ALA A 228 16.91 -0.19 12.74
N GLY A 229 17.28 -0.94 13.80
CA GLY A 229 16.39 -1.87 14.47
C GLY A 229 16.65 -3.34 14.11
N PRO A 230 15.94 -4.27 14.78
CA PRO A 230 16.30 -5.70 14.80
C PRO A 230 16.00 -6.47 13.50
N ARG A 231 15.25 -5.88 12.57
CA ARG A 231 14.88 -6.50 11.29
C ARG A 231 15.44 -5.69 10.13
N PRO A 232 16.65 -6.05 9.62
CA PRO A 232 17.19 -5.40 8.41
C PRO A 232 16.34 -5.76 7.19
N PRO A 233 16.28 -4.88 6.17
CA PRO A 233 15.68 -5.23 4.89
C PRO A 233 16.52 -6.31 4.18
N ARG A 234 15.87 -7.11 3.34
CA ARG A 234 16.56 -8.07 2.49
C ARG A 234 17.30 -7.34 1.36
N ILE A 235 18.60 -7.59 1.24
CA ILE A 235 19.40 -7.04 0.14
C ILE A 235 19.43 -8.08 -0.97
N ALA A 236 18.83 -7.74 -2.12
CA ALA A 236 18.68 -8.69 -3.22
C ALA A 236 18.75 -8.02 -4.58
N LYS A 237 19.23 -8.77 -5.58
CA LYS A 237 19.15 -8.46 -7.02
C LYS A 237 18.01 -9.19 -7.71
N GLU A 238 17.44 -10.18 -7.06
CA GLU A 238 16.27 -10.92 -7.56
C GLU A 238 15.15 -10.87 -6.55
N THR A 239 13.95 -10.63 -7.04
CA THR A 239 12.75 -10.59 -6.21
C THR A 239 11.55 -11.12 -6.96
N GLU A 240 10.69 -11.78 -6.23
CA GLU A 240 9.35 -12.13 -6.68
C GLU A 240 8.36 -11.09 -6.14
N ALA A 241 7.40 -10.71 -6.96
CA ALA A 241 6.40 -9.72 -6.60
C ALA A 241 5.04 -10.05 -7.21
N THR A 242 3.99 -9.69 -6.50
CA THR A 242 2.65 -9.55 -7.06
C THR A 242 2.57 -8.23 -7.83
N VAL A 243 2.06 -8.27 -9.04
CA VAL A 243 2.04 -7.16 -9.98
C VAL A 243 0.61 -6.82 -10.37
N CYS A 244 0.25 -5.55 -10.30
CA CYS A 244 -0.90 -4.96 -11.00
C CYS A 244 -0.39 -4.28 -12.26
N HIS A 245 -0.64 -4.87 -13.43
CA HIS A 245 -0.25 -4.28 -14.70
C HIS A 245 -1.25 -3.20 -15.12
N VAL A 246 -0.76 -2.00 -15.46
CA VAL A 246 -1.62 -0.83 -15.67
C VAL A 246 -1.46 -0.17 -17.05
N ALA A 247 -0.45 -0.58 -17.81
CA ALA A 247 -0.18 -0.03 -19.15
C ALA A 247 -0.85 -0.86 -20.26
N ASP A 248 -1.08 -0.23 -21.39
CA ASP A 248 -1.60 -0.92 -22.58
C ASP A 248 -0.57 -1.85 -23.23
N THR A 249 0.73 -1.50 -23.13
CA THR A 249 1.84 -2.36 -23.58
C THR A 249 1.94 -3.59 -22.69
N PRO A 250 1.84 -4.81 -23.23
CA PRO A 250 1.93 -6.03 -22.43
C PRO A 250 3.28 -6.19 -21.75
N LEU A 251 3.26 -6.68 -20.49
CA LEU A 251 4.46 -7.09 -19.78
C LEU A 251 4.79 -8.53 -20.14
N THR A 252 6.00 -8.80 -20.65
CA THR A 252 6.44 -10.10 -21.12
C THR A 252 7.75 -10.53 -20.46
N VAL A 253 8.04 -11.82 -20.49
CA VAL A 253 9.36 -12.35 -20.11
C VAL A 253 10.43 -11.74 -21.04
N GLY A 254 11.56 -11.34 -20.47
CA GLY A 254 12.63 -10.64 -21.20
C GLY A 254 12.44 -9.13 -21.30
N HIS A 255 11.29 -8.57 -20.90
CA HIS A 255 11.04 -7.13 -20.95
C HIS A 255 12.04 -6.39 -20.05
N ARG A 256 12.77 -5.42 -20.63
CA ARG A 256 13.72 -4.55 -19.92
C ARG A 256 12.98 -3.33 -19.46
N VAL A 257 13.07 -3.04 -18.17
CA VAL A 257 12.32 -1.97 -17.49
C VAL A 257 13.24 -1.18 -16.56
N LEU A 258 12.77 -0.02 -16.12
CA LEU A 258 13.30 0.63 -14.93
C LEU A 258 12.44 0.22 -13.74
N LEU A 259 13.08 -0.19 -12.66
CA LEU A 259 12.44 -0.47 -11.38
C LEU A 259 12.70 0.70 -10.44
N LYS A 260 11.63 1.35 -9.98
CA LYS A 260 11.70 2.45 -9.01
C LYS A 260 11.20 1.97 -7.65
N HIS A 261 12.14 1.85 -6.72
CA HIS A 261 11.88 1.50 -5.33
C HIS A 261 12.26 2.67 -4.42
N THR A 262 11.29 3.20 -3.70
CA THR A 262 11.48 4.40 -2.87
C THR A 262 12.14 5.54 -3.66
N THR A 263 13.38 5.91 -3.34
CA THR A 263 14.15 6.96 -4.00
C THR A 263 15.15 6.41 -5.04
N ARG A 264 15.31 5.06 -5.12
CA ARG A 264 16.25 4.39 -6.03
C ARG A 264 15.57 3.95 -7.32
N THR A 265 16.23 4.18 -8.44
CA THR A 265 15.80 3.66 -9.75
C THR A 265 16.94 2.86 -10.37
N VAL A 266 16.64 1.61 -10.74
CA VAL A 266 17.63 0.68 -11.31
C VAL A 266 17.10 0.04 -12.59
N LYS A 267 18.01 -0.38 -13.49
CA LYS A 267 17.64 -1.22 -14.63
C LYS A 267 17.27 -2.62 -14.14
N ALA A 268 16.22 -3.18 -14.73
CA ALA A 268 15.74 -4.50 -14.40
C ALA A 268 15.22 -5.25 -15.63
N ILE A 269 15.07 -6.57 -15.49
CA ILE A 269 14.50 -7.45 -16.50
C ILE A 269 13.48 -8.37 -15.83
N VAL A 270 12.34 -8.57 -16.48
CA VAL A 270 11.36 -9.58 -16.09
C VAL A 270 11.89 -10.93 -16.51
N THR A 271 12.20 -11.80 -15.56
CA THR A 271 12.79 -13.13 -15.85
C THR A 271 11.73 -14.20 -16.01
N GLU A 272 10.61 -14.10 -15.28
CA GLU A 272 9.50 -15.05 -15.31
C GLU A 272 8.17 -14.36 -15.02
N ILE A 273 7.09 -14.96 -15.51
CA ILE A 273 5.71 -14.65 -15.14
C ILE A 273 5.04 -15.97 -14.72
N PRO A 274 5.22 -16.38 -13.45
CA PRO A 274 4.76 -17.69 -12.98
C PRO A 274 3.24 -17.88 -13.04
N SER A 275 2.46 -16.82 -12.77
CA SER A 275 1.01 -16.93 -12.78
C SER A 275 0.32 -15.60 -13.04
N ARG A 276 -0.93 -15.70 -13.53
CA ARG A 276 -1.91 -14.62 -13.54
C ARG A 276 -3.05 -14.98 -12.59
N LEU A 277 -3.53 -13.99 -11.84
CA LEU A 277 -4.63 -14.14 -10.89
C LEU A 277 -5.93 -13.63 -11.52
N THR A 278 -7.00 -14.42 -11.42
CA THR A 278 -8.36 -13.98 -11.69
C THR A 278 -8.98 -13.48 -10.38
N LEU A 279 -9.51 -12.25 -10.38
CA LEU A 279 -10.05 -11.65 -9.16
C LEU A 279 -11.44 -12.16 -8.77
N ASP A 280 -12.14 -12.81 -9.69
CA ASP A 280 -13.53 -13.23 -9.48
C ASP A 280 -13.61 -14.46 -8.57
N ASP A 281 -12.66 -15.40 -8.74
CA ASP A 281 -12.59 -16.66 -8.02
C ASP A 281 -11.23 -16.90 -7.34
N LEU A 282 -10.33 -15.91 -7.40
CA LEU A 282 -8.96 -15.96 -6.88
C LEU A 282 -8.11 -17.09 -7.46
N SER A 283 -8.52 -17.65 -8.61
CA SER A 283 -7.78 -18.73 -9.27
C SER A 283 -6.46 -18.20 -9.87
N GLN A 284 -5.42 -19.03 -9.80
CA GLN A 284 -4.13 -18.75 -10.41
C GLN A 284 -3.98 -19.55 -11.70
N HIS A 285 -3.75 -18.83 -12.80
CA HIS A 285 -3.46 -19.45 -14.11
C HIS A 285 -1.95 -19.48 -14.31
N PRO A 286 -1.34 -20.69 -14.38
CA PRO A 286 0.10 -20.81 -14.51
C PRO A 286 0.57 -20.35 -15.90
N GLU A 287 1.79 -19.85 -15.94
CA GLU A 287 2.55 -19.49 -17.14
C GLU A 287 1.77 -18.75 -18.24
N PRO A 288 1.15 -17.59 -17.92
CA PRO A 288 0.32 -16.85 -18.88
C PRO A 288 1.13 -16.26 -20.06
N GLY A 289 2.47 -16.33 -20.01
CA GLY A 289 3.40 -15.80 -21.02
C GLY A 289 3.49 -14.26 -21.03
N ARG A 290 2.41 -13.57 -20.70
CA ARG A 290 2.33 -12.11 -20.62
C ARG A 290 1.23 -11.65 -19.68
N LEU A 291 1.35 -10.41 -19.19
CA LEU A 291 0.27 -9.68 -18.51
C LEU A 291 -0.17 -8.52 -19.38
N VAL A 292 -1.47 -8.34 -19.53
CA VAL A 292 -2.09 -7.22 -20.26
C VAL A 292 -2.70 -6.21 -19.26
N ALA A 293 -3.19 -5.08 -19.77
CA ALA A 293 -3.78 -4.04 -18.95
C ALA A 293 -4.85 -4.58 -18.00
N ASN A 294 -4.75 -4.21 -16.72
CA ASN A 294 -5.60 -4.63 -15.60
C ASN A 294 -5.38 -6.08 -15.11
N ASP A 295 -4.43 -6.81 -15.68
CA ASP A 295 -4.05 -8.11 -15.12
C ASP A 295 -3.32 -7.96 -13.78
N ILE A 296 -3.59 -8.90 -12.90
CA ILE A 296 -2.81 -9.12 -11.69
C ILE A 296 -2.11 -10.47 -11.83
N GLY A 297 -0.82 -10.51 -11.49
CA GLY A 297 -0.04 -11.72 -11.62
C GLY A 297 1.20 -11.72 -10.74
N ARG A 298 1.96 -12.81 -10.79
CA ARG A 298 3.26 -12.89 -10.14
C ARG A 298 4.36 -12.75 -11.18
N VAL A 299 5.41 -12.05 -10.82
CA VAL A 299 6.59 -11.89 -11.67
C VAL A 299 7.85 -12.12 -10.87
N ARG A 300 8.89 -12.66 -11.52
CA ARG A 300 10.27 -12.61 -11.04
C ARG A 300 11.03 -11.57 -11.82
N ILE A 301 11.80 -10.78 -11.08
CA ILE A 301 12.52 -9.64 -11.63
C ILE A 301 13.96 -9.69 -11.13
N ARG A 302 14.90 -9.50 -12.07
CA ARG A 302 16.32 -9.33 -11.75
C ARG A 302 16.73 -7.90 -12.04
N THR A 303 17.39 -7.28 -11.06
CA THR A 303 17.90 -5.90 -11.12
C THR A 303 19.40 -5.88 -11.39
N ALA A 304 19.88 -4.79 -12.01
CA ALA A 304 21.31 -4.59 -12.24
C ALA A 304 22.07 -4.37 -10.93
N GLU A 305 21.44 -3.71 -9.96
CA GLU A 305 22.01 -3.37 -8.66
C GLU A 305 21.15 -3.94 -7.53
N PRO A 306 21.74 -4.23 -6.35
CA PRO A 306 20.97 -4.72 -5.22
C PRO A 306 20.01 -3.64 -4.68
N LEU A 307 18.85 -4.09 -4.21
CA LEU A 307 17.84 -3.27 -3.54
C LEU A 307 17.66 -3.72 -2.09
N ALA A 308 17.33 -2.76 -1.22
CA ALA A 308 16.97 -3.03 0.17
C ALA A 308 15.44 -3.15 0.27
N LEU A 309 14.92 -4.36 0.27
CA LEU A 309 13.51 -4.67 0.16
C LEU A 309 12.95 -5.20 1.48
N ASP A 310 11.81 -4.69 1.90
CA ASP A 310 10.95 -5.36 2.88
C ASP A 310 9.88 -6.18 2.13
N SER A 311 9.22 -7.12 2.79
CA SER A 311 8.01 -7.72 2.24
C SER A 311 6.88 -6.69 2.25
N TYR A 312 5.97 -6.75 1.27
CA TYR A 312 4.79 -5.86 1.25
C TYR A 312 3.89 -6.10 2.47
N ALA A 313 3.91 -7.31 3.00
CA ALA A 313 3.19 -7.68 4.21
C ALA A 313 3.68 -6.93 5.46
N ASP A 314 4.98 -6.67 5.53
CA ASP A 314 5.58 -5.96 6.68
C ASP A 314 5.58 -4.45 6.50
N SER A 315 5.75 -3.97 5.27
CA SER A 315 5.80 -2.55 4.96
C SER A 315 5.27 -2.25 3.55
N ARG A 316 4.10 -1.64 3.45
CA ARG A 316 3.54 -1.21 2.17
C ARG A 316 4.47 -0.24 1.42
N ARG A 317 5.20 0.62 2.15
CA ARG A 317 6.03 1.69 1.56
C ARG A 317 7.37 1.20 1.06
N THR A 318 8.02 0.28 1.76
CA THR A 318 9.34 -0.26 1.40
C THR A 318 9.28 -1.67 0.82
N GLY A 319 8.09 -2.27 0.79
CA GLY A 319 7.77 -3.53 0.13
C GLY A 319 7.09 -3.35 -1.23
N SER A 320 7.06 -2.13 -1.79
CA SER A 320 6.46 -1.86 -3.10
C SER A 320 7.43 -1.13 -4.02
N PHE A 321 7.25 -1.32 -5.34
CA PHE A 321 8.00 -0.63 -6.36
C PHE A 321 7.17 -0.47 -7.64
N LEU A 322 7.63 0.39 -8.54
CA LEU A 322 7.03 0.59 -9.85
C LEU A 322 7.94 0.01 -10.93
N LEU A 323 7.33 -0.58 -11.96
CA LEU A 323 7.98 -0.84 -13.23
C LEU A 323 7.65 0.29 -14.21
N ILE A 324 8.67 0.80 -14.88
CA ILE A 324 8.59 1.98 -15.73
C ILE A 324 9.23 1.63 -17.09
N ASP A 325 8.58 2.02 -18.16
CA ASP A 325 9.13 1.91 -19.50
C ASP A 325 10.35 2.86 -19.64
N PRO A 326 11.54 2.35 -20.00
CA PRO A 326 12.72 3.19 -20.16
C PRO A 326 12.66 4.14 -21.35
N ALA A 327 11.76 3.93 -22.31
CA ALA A 327 11.67 4.73 -23.54
C ALA A 327 10.94 6.06 -23.30
N ASP A 328 9.84 6.05 -22.57
CA ASP A 328 8.96 7.21 -22.40
C ASP A 328 8.64 7.55 -20.93
N GLY A 329 9.07 6.73 -19.98
CA GLY A 329 8.80 6.94 -18.56
C GLY A 329 7.38 6.51 -18.13
N THR A 330 6.62 5.83 -18.98
CA THR A 330 5.28 5.32 -18.65
C THR A 330 5.36 4.29 -17.52
N THR A 331 4.49 4.40 -16.52
CA THR A 331 4.35 3.38 -15.49
C THR A 331 3.66 2.15 -16.08
N LEU A 332 4.40 1.04 -16.14
CA LEU A 332 3.91 -0.24 -16.64
C LEU A 332 3.10 -1.00 -15.58
N ALA A 333 3.59 -1.00 -14.33
CA ALA A 333 3.00 -1.79 -13.29
C ALA A 333 3.32 -1.26 -11.89
N ALA A 334 2.40 -1.50 -10.95
CA ALA A 334 2.63 -1.40 -9.51
C ALA A 334 2.88 -2.80 -8.95
N CYS A 335 3.93 -2.93 -8.14
CA CYS A 335 4.43 -4.21 -7.67
C CYS A 335 4.53 -4.26 -6.15
N MET A 336 4.19 -5.39 -5.57
CA MET A 336 4.24 -5.70 -4.14
C MET A 336 5.18 -6.88 -3.92
N VAL A 337 6.23 -6.70 -3.14
CA VAL A 337 7.26 -7.71 -2.87
C VAL A 337 6.65 -8.90 -2.14
N GLY A 338 6.81 -10.09 -2.70
CA GLY A 338 6.24 -11.34 -2.20
C GLY A 338 4.83 -11.60 -2.70
N ASP A 339 4.12 -12.49 -2.00
CA ASP A 339 2.72 -12.77 -2.26
C ASP A 339 1.84 -11.81 -1.45
N ALA A 340 1.15 -10.92 -2.14
CA ALA A 340 0.33 -9.91 -1.48
C ALA A 340 -0.92 -10.49 -0.78
N PHE A 341 -1.37 -11.70 -1.17
CA PHE A 341 -2.48 -12.40 -0.51
C PHE A 341 -2.03 -13.38 0.58
N ALA A 342 -0.71 -13.67 0.69
CA ALA A 342 -0.23 -14.53 1.76
C ALA A 342 -0.51 -13.90 3.13
N THR A 343 -1.03 -14.68 4.04
CA THR A 343 -1.15 -14.26 5.44
C THR A 343 0.26 -14.10 6.02
N ARG A 344 0.43 -13.16 6.95
CA ARG A 344 1.73 -12.90 7.60
C ARG A 344 2.36 -14.17 8.20
N THR A 345 1.53 -15.08 8.70
CA THR A 345 1.97 -16.36 9.28
C THR A 345 2.52 -17.32 8.21
N ALA A 346 1.86 -17.41 7.06
CA ALA A 346 2.31 -18.25 5.95
C ALA A 346 3.59 -17.71 5.31
N GLN A 347 3.78 -16.40 5.29
CA GLN A 347 4.96 -15.76 4.73
C GLN A 347 6.20 -15.96 5.61
N LEU A 348 6.06 -15.92 6.95
CA LEU A 348 7.14 -16.22 7.89
C LEU A 348 7.58 -17.69 7.81
N ALA A 349 6.66 -18.61 7.51
CA ALA A 349 7.00 -20.02 7.28
C ALA A 349 7.74 -20.22 5.96
N ALA A 350 7.35 -19.54 4.88
CA ALA A 350 8.01 -19.64 3.58
C ALA A 350 9.42 -18.99 3.58
N ASP A 351 9.62 -17.91 4.34
CA ASP A 351 10.93 -17.27 4.48
C ASP A 351 11.86 -18.06 5.43
N GLY A 352 11.30 -18.91 6.32
CA GLY A 352 12.04 -19.78 7.23
C GLY A 352 12.64 -21.04 6.60
N ASP A 353 12.03 -21.55 5.54
CA ASP A 353 12.50 -22.74 4.82
C ASP A 353 13.63 -22.46 3.78
N GLY A 354 13.98 -21.18 3.60
CA GLY A 354 15.05 -20.74 2.67
C GLY A 354 16.47 -20.71 3.26
N TRP A 355 16.67 -21.11 4.52
CA TRP A 355 17.99 -21.11 5.19
C TRP A 355 18.50 -22.54 5.41
N ASN A 356 18.86 -23.25 4.36
CA ASN A 356 19.83 -24.33 4.41
C ASN A 356 20.84 -24.15 3.27
N PHE A 357 22.06 -23.80 3.73
CA PHE A 357 23.35 -23.66 3.04
C PHE A 357 23.65 -22.32 2.33
#